data_37f495ec1a9521fe42b0b8203b61e929
#
_entry.id   37f495ec1a9521fe42b0b8203b61e929
#
_cell.length_a   1.000
_cell.length_b   1.000
_cell.length_c   1.000
_cell.angle_alpha   90.00
_cell.angle_beta   90.00
_cell.angle_gamma   90.00
#
_symmetry.space_group_name_H-M   'P 1'
#
loop_
_entity.id
_entity.type
_entity.pdbx_description
1 polymer ?
#
loop_
_entity_poly.entity_id
_entity_poly.type
_entity_poly.pdbx_seq_one_letter_code
_entity_poly.pdbx_strand_id
1 'polypeptide(L)'
;SGIISNQNNVFNESERDENEPENMIVLNQLYHPLNPLPINLDRDDLVEYKVYEVGLDGTETYVISTTDTFATVTASPNYVEYCYNVSAVWNTDNYGVLESRHSNIACAVPYALGDADFDSDTDINDVLAVVDFILEEDFPTEDEFRNVDVNVDEEINIADVIMMVDIIY
;
A
#
# COMPACT_ATOMS: atom_id res chain seq x y z
N SER A 1 5.37 -21.23 -26.54
CA SER A 1 6.32 -21.30 -25.44
C SER A 1 6.39 -19.88 -24.80
N GLY A 2 5.47 -19.59 -23.90
CA GLY A 2 5.39 -18.30 -23.24
C GLY A 2 6.12 -18.37 -21.90
N ILE A 3 7.10 -17.52 -21.73
CA ILE A 3 7.80 -17.33 -20.47
C ILE A 3 6.89 -16.47 -19.57
N ILE A 4 6.32 -17.07 -18.53
CA ILE A 4 5.68 -16.33 -17.45
C ILE A 4 6.83 -15.89 -16.54
N SER A 5 7.25 -14.63 -16.65
CA SER A 5 8.13 -14.04 -15.65
C SER A 5 7.27 -13.68 -14.44
N ASN A 6 7.40 -14.46 -13.38
CA ASN A 6 6.95 -14.08 -12.04
C ASN A 6 7.83 -12.91 -11.59
N GLN A 7 7.38 -11.69 -11.79
CA GLN A 7 8.00 -10.54 -11.14
C GLN A 7 7.32 -10.41 -9.77
N ASN A 8 8.02 -10.84 -8.73
CA ASN A 8 7.74 -10.43 -7.37
C ASN A 8 7.80 -8.90 -7.37
N ASN A 9 6.66 -8.26 -7.14
CA ASN A 9 6.62 -6.82 -6.95
C ASN A 9 7.32 -6.51 -5.63
N VAL A 10 8.59 -6.18 -5.73
CA VAL A 10 9.31 -5.47 -4.69
C VAL A 10 8.74 -4.04 -4.74
N PHE A 11 8.16 -3.57 -3.66
CA PHE A 11 7.82 -2.17 -3.50
C PHE A 11 9.06 -1.35 -3.78
N ASN A 12 9.01 -0.47 -4.75
CA ASN A 12 10.11 0.41 -5.06
C ASN A 12 9.93 1.67 -4.21
N GLU A 13 10.57 1.69 -3.04
CA GLU A 13 10.52 2.79 -2.05
C GLU A 13 10.99 4.15 -2.61
N SER A 14 11.57 4.16 -3.79
CA SER A 14 12.12 5.38 -4.42
C SER A 14 11.09 6.38 -4.99
N GLU A 15 9.78 6.12 -4.86
CA GLU A 15 8.72 7.01 -5.37
C GLU A 15 7.79 7.53 -4.27
N ARG A 16 8.22 7.52 -3.01
CA ARG A 16 7.42 8.08 -1.93
C ARG A 16 7.41 9.62 -2.01
N ASP A 17 6.23 10.21 -2.14
CA ASP A 17 6.05 11.66 -2.03
C ASP A 17 6.05 12.04 -0.54
N GLU A 18 6.90 12.98 -0.13
CA GLU A 18 7.11 13.43 1.26
C GLU A 18 5.85 14.02 1.96
N ASN A 19 4.70 14.03 1.27
CA ASN A 19 3.43 14.55 1.78
C ASN A 19 2.32 13.48 1.86
N GLU A 20 2.62 12.20 1.75
CA GLU A 20 1.61 11.15 1.84
C GLU A 20 1.30 10.79 3.30
N PRO A 21 0.01 10.68 3.69
CA PRO A 21 -0.37 10.31 5.06
C PRO A 21 0.05 8.88 5.40
N GLU A 22 0.49 8.67 6.63
CA GLU A 22 1.23 7.52 7.16
C GLU A 22 0.55 6.14 7.11
N ASN A 23 -0.68 6.02 6.75
CA ASN A 23 -1.41 4.75 6.69
C ASN A 23 -1.94 4.45 5.29
N MET A 24 -1.09 4.64 4.27
CA MET A 24 -1.53 4.59 2.90
C MET A 24 -0.97 3.38 2.16
N ILE A 25 -1.85 2.49 1.73
CA ILE A 25 -1.52 1.48 0.72
C ILE A 25 -1.73 2.11 -0.64
N VAL A 26 -0.65 2.43 -1.35
CA VAL A 26 -0.72 2.87 -2.74
C VAL A 26 -0.74 1.65 -3.65
N LEU A 27 -1.88 1.36 -4.24
CA LEU A 27 -2.02 0.29 -5.24
C LEU A 27 -1.48 0.77 -6.59
N ASN A 28 -0.17 0.95 -6.69
CA ASN A 28 0.52 1.55 -7.84
C ASN A 28 0.55 0.67 -9.10
N GLN A 29 0.15 -0.59 -9.01
CA GLN A 29 0.15 -1.49 -10.15
C GLN A 29 -1.14 -2.30 -10.22
N LEU A 30 -2.22 -1.63 -10.53
CA LEU A 30 -3.42 -2.31 -10.98
C LEU A 30 -3.12 -2.95 -12.33
N TYR A 31 -2.89 -4.25 -12.30
CA TYR A 31 -2.78 -5.03 -13.52
C TYR A 31 -4.08 -4.87 -14.29
N HIS A 32 -4.01 -4.23 -15.44
CA HIS A 32 -5.12 -4.23 -16.39
C HIS A 32 -5.52 -5.69 -16.62
N PRO A 33 -6.72 -6.12 -16.31
CA PRO A 33 -7.12 -7.49 -16.60
C PRO A 33 -7.06 -7.69 -18.12
N LEU A 34 -5.95 -8.27 -18.58
CA LEU A 34 -5.70 -8.60 -19.98
C LEU A 34 -6.53 -9.83 -20.38
N ASN A 35 -7.79 -9.86 -20.10
CA ASN A 35 -8.64 -10.83 -20.74
C ASN A 35 -9.59 -10.09 -21.66
N PRO A 36 -9.31 -10.02 -22.96
CA PRO A 36 -10.26 -9.45 -23.87
C PRO A 36 -11.51 -10.34 -23.83
N LEU A 37 -12.57 -9.82 -23.24
CA LEU A 37 -13.88 -10.24 -23.67
C LEU A 37 -13.87 -10.13 -25.20
N PRO A 38 -14.40 -11.10 -25.96
CA PRO A 38 -14.41 -11.06 -27.42
C PRO A 38 -15.33 -9.99 -28.00
N ILE A 39 -15.52 -8.93 -27.26
CA ILE A 39 -16.31 -7.75 -27.59
C ILE A 39 -15.28 -6.67 -27.86
N ASN A 40 -15.40 -6.05 -29.01
CA ASN A 40 -14.59 -4.90 -29.39
C ASN A 40 -15.06 -3.71 -28.52
N LEU A 41 -14.61 -3.72 -27.25
CA LEU A 41 -14.83 -2.62 -26.32
C LEU A 41 -13.89 -1.51 -26.74
N ASP A 42 -14.44 -0.41 -27.23
CA ASP A 42 -13.67 0.78 -27.48
C ASP A 42 -13.10 1.24 -26.13
N ARG A 43 -11.77 1.44 -26.05
CA ARG A 43 -11.10 1.80 -24.79
C ARG A 43 -11.47 3.17 -24.29
N ASP A 44 -12.13 3.97 -25.12
CA ASP A 44 -12.58 5.30 -24.78
C ASP A 44 -13.79 5.30 -23.83
N ASP A 45 -14.41 4.13 -23.60
CA ASP A 45 -15.58 3.96 -22.74
C ASP A 45 -15.27 3.47 -21.31
N LEU A 46 -14.00 3.45 -20.90
CA LEU A 46 -13.62 3.15 -19.52
C LEU A 46 -14.17 4.25 -18.59
N VAL A 47 -15.01 3.86 -17.63
CA VAL A 47 -15.66 4.79 -16.71
C VAL A 47 -14.87 4.95 -15.42
N GLU A 48 -14.52 3.83 -14.79
CA GLU A 48 -13.84 3.80 -13.50
C GLU A 48 -13.19 2.44 -13.24
N TYR A 49 -12.32 2.41 -12.26
CA TYR A 49 -11.87 1.20 -11.57
C TYR A 49 -12.54 1.13 -10.21
N LYS A 50 -12.89 -0.08 -9.77
CA LYS A 50 -13.40 -0.34 -8.43
C LYS A 50 -12.41 -1.20 -7.67
N VAL A 51 -12.16 -0.83 -6.43
CA VAL A 51 -11.28 -1.55 -5.50
C VAL A 51 -12.14 -2.29 -4.49
N TYR A 52 -11.82 -3.54 -4.24
CA TYR A 52 -12.50 -4.39 -3.27
C TYR A 52 -11.46 -4.95 -2.28
N GLU A 53 -11.79 -4.89 -1.01
CA GLU A 53 -11.07 -5.60 0.03
C GLU A 53 -11.51 -7.07 0.03
N VAL A 54 -10.53 -7.97 0.13
CA VAL A 54 -10.75 -9.43 0.13
C VAL A 54 -10.51 -9.97 1.53
N GLY A 55 -11.58 -10.38 2.19
CA GLY A 55 -11.51 -10.99 3.51
C GLY A 55 -10.85 -12.38 3.50
N LEU A 56 -10.43 -12.86 4.66
CA LEU A 56 -9.81 -14.18 4.84
C LEU A 56 -10.73 -15.35 4.39
N ASP A 57 -12.02 -15.14 4.40
CA ASP A 57 -13.03 -16.10 3.92
C ASP A 57 -13.29 -16.00 2.41
N GLY A 58 -12.58 -15.10 1.73
CA GLY A 58 -12.75 -14.82 0.30
C GLY A 58 -13.92 -13.91 -0.02
N THR A 59 -14.57 -13.31 0.99
CA THR A 59 -15.59 -12.27 0.73
C THR A 59 -14.96 -11.02 0.18
N GLU A 60 -15.61 -10.40 -0.80
CA GLU A 60 -15.16 -9.16 -1.43
C GLU A 60 -16.08 -8.02 -1.01
N THR A 61 -15.49 -6.97 -0.46
CA THR A 61 -16.20 -5.78 0.01
C THR A 61 -15.74 -4.57 -0.80
N TYR A 62 -16.67 -3.88 -1.44
CA TYR A 62 -16.35 -2.64 -2.15
C TYR A 62 -15.79 -1.58 -1.22
N VAL A 63 -14.68 -0.95 -1.63
CA VAL A 63 -14.00 0.08 -0.84
C VAL A 63 -14.11 1.44 -1.50
N ILE A 64 -13.65 1.58 -2.74
CA ILE A 64 -13.59 2.85 -3.45
C ILE A 64 -13.60 2.64 -4.96
N SER A 65 -13.98 3.68 -5.72
CA SER A 65 -13.72 3.74 -7.16
C SER A 65 -12.88 4.96 -7.52
N THR A 66 -12.15 4.83 -8.63
CA THR A 66 -11.28 5.88 -9.17
C THR A 66 -11.28 5.86 -10.69
N THR A 67 -11.11 7.00 -11.31
CA THR A 67 -10.86 7.13 -12.77
C THR A 67 -9.36 7.05 -13.09
N ASP A 68 -8.51 7.16 -12.08
CA ASP A 68 -7.06 7.10 -12.19
C ASP A 68 -6.55 5.64 -12.16
N THR A 69 -5.31 5.43 -12.53
CA THR A 69 -4.64 4.13 -12.46
C THR A 69 -4.12 3.78 -11.06
N PHE A 70 -4.39 4.63 -10.09
CA PHE A 70 -4.06 4.43 -8.67
C PHE A 70 -5.26 4.78 -7.78
N ALA A 71 -5.29 4.22 -6.59
CA ALA A 71 -6.22 4.58 -5.53
C ALA A 71 -5.50 4.52 -4.18
N THR A 72 -5.90 5.40 -3.28
CA THR A 72 -5.44 5.40 -1.90
C THR A 72 -6.52 4.79 -1.02
N VAL A 73 -6.14 3.81 -0.22
CA VAL A 73 -7.01 3.16 0.76
C VAL A 73 -6.35 3.28 2.13
N THR A 74 -7.08 3.81 3.09
CA THR A 74 -6.62 3.84 4.49
C THR A 74 -6.87 2.49 5.14
N ALA A 75 -5.83 1.82 5.56
CA ALA A 75 -5.90 0.56 6.29
C ALA A 75 -5.66 0.82 7.79
N SER A 76 -6.49 0.22 8.64
CA SER A 76 -6.39 0.36 10.09
C SER A 76 -7.06 -0.86 10.75
N PRO A 77 -6.44 -1.49 11.75
CA PRO A 77 -5.17 -1.12 12.39
C PRO A 77 -3.92 -1.44 11.57
N ASN A 78 -2.78 -0.87 11.95
CA ASN A 78 -1.47 -1.25 11.43
C ASN A 78 -1.13 -2.70 11.81
N TYR A 79 -0.10 -3.28 11.16
CA TYR A 79 0.40 -4.64 11.41
C TYR A 79 -0.60 -5.76 11.13
N VAL A 80 -1.67 -5.48 10.39
CA VAL A 80 -2.64 -6.45 9.90
C VAL A 80 -2.55 -6.54 8.37
N GLU A 81 -2.54 -7.75 7.83
CA GLU A 81 -2.52 -7.94 6.39
C GLU A 81 -3.88 -7.57 5.78
N TYR A 82 -3.85 -6.71 4.77
CA TYR A 82 -5.00 -6.34 3.95
C TYR A 82 -4.77 -6.79 2.52
N CYS A 83 -5.79 -7.39 1.95
CA CYS A 83 -5.77 -7.91 0.60
C CYS A 83 -6.81 -7.19 -0.26
N TYR A 84 -6.44 -6.85 -1.49
CA TYR A 84 -7.32 -6.14 -2.41
C TYR A 84 -7.29 -6.77 -3.80
N ASN A 85 -8.39 -6.60 -4.52
CA ASN A 85 -8.46 -6.81 -5.96
C ASN A 85 -9.21 -5.65 -6.62
N VAL A 86 -9.21 -5.62 -7.94
CA VAL A 86 -9.74 -4.52 -8.72
C VAL A 86 -10.53 -5.02 -9.90
N SER A 87 -11.62 -4.34 -10.21
CA SER A 87 -12.32 -4.46 -11.49
C SER A 87 -12.30 -3.16 -12.27
N ALA A 88 -12.52 -3.23 -13.56
CA ALA A 88 -12.71 -2.09 -14.44
C ALA A 88 -14.15 -2.04 -14.93
N VAL A 89 -14.70 -0.83 -15.03
CA VAL A 89 -16.09 -0.58 -15.44
C VAL A 89 -16.09 0.18 -16.75
N TRP A 90 -16.83 -0.31 -17.72
CA TRP A 90 -17.03 0.32 -19.02
C TRP A 90 -18.49 0.66 -19.25
N ASN A 91 -18.71 1.74 -19.98
CA ASN A 91 -20.01 2.04 -20.56
C ASN A 91 -19.97 1.67 -22.06
N THR A 92 -20.93 0.87 -22.49
CA THR A 92 -20.99 0.39 -23.87
C THR A 92 -22.33 0.79 -24.51
N ASP A 93 -22.29 1.19 -25.78
CA ASP A 93 -23.47 1.63 -26.52
C ASP A 93 -24.57 0.54 -26.63
N ASN A 94 -24.16 -0.73 -26.68
CA ASN A 94 -25.06 -1.83 -26.95
C ASN A 94 -25.50 -2.64 -25.71
N TYR A 95 -24.68 -2.60 -24.63
CA TYR A 95 -24.86 -3.47 -23.47
C TYR A 95 -24.96 -2.68 -22.16
N GLY A 96 -24.86 -1.34 -22.21
CA GLY A 96 -24.86 -0.50 -21.03
C GLY A 96 -23.54 -0.63 -20.22
N VAL A 97 -23.66 -0.50 -18.91
CA VAL A 97 -22.48 -0.57 -18.01
C VAL A 97 -22.08 -2.02 -17.79
N LEU A 98 -20.83 -2.33 -18.07
CA LEU A 98 -20.21 -3.64 -17.87
C LEU A 98 -19.05 -3.52 -16.89
N GLU A 99 -18.91 -4.51 -16.01
CA GLU A 99 -17.79 -4.64 -15.09
C GLU A 99 -16.97 -5.88 -15.43
N SER A 100 -15.63 -5.75 -15.39
CA SER A 100 -14.73 -6.86 -15.66
C SER A 100 -14.75 -7.89 -14.53
N ARG A 101 -14.12 -9.02 -14.76
CA ARG A 101 -13.67 -9.88 -13.66
C ARG A 101 -12.65 -9.13 -12.81
N HIS A 102 -12.59 -9.49 -11.54
CA HIS A 102 -11.58 -8.95 -10.64
C HIS A 102 -10.17 -9.40 -11.03
N SER A 103 -9.19 -8.57 -10.71
CA SER A 103 -7.77 -8.87 -10.89
C SER A 103 -7.32 -10.04 -9.98
N ASN A 104 -6.05 -10.39 -10.05
CA ASN A 104 -5.41 -11.14 -8.97
C ASN A 104 -5.47 -10.33 -7.66
N ILE A 105 -5.42 -11.05 -6.54
CA ILE A 105 -5.37 -10.46 -5.21
C ILE A 105 -3.94 -9.99 -4.94
N ALA A 106 -3.80 -8.80 -4.37
CA ALA A 106 -2.56 -8.26 -3.84
C ALA A 106 -2.76 -7.93 -2.36
N CYS A 107 -1.79 -8.31 -1.52
CA CYS A 107 -1.86 -8.10 -0.07
C CYS A 107 -0.68 -7.27 0.41
N ALA A 108 -0.90 -6.47 1.45
CA ALA A 108 0.12 -5.70 2.14
C ALA A 108 -0.20 -5.57 3.62
N VAL A 109 0.84 -5.39 4.42
CA VAL A 109 0.73 -5.08 5.85
C VAL A 109 1.17 -3.63 6.04
N PRO A 110 0.26 -2.71 6.42
CA PRO A 110 0.66 -1.35 6.76
C PRO A 110 1.41 -1.33 8.09
N TYR A 111 2.32 -0.39 8.23
CA TYR A 111 3.05 -0.13 9.47
C TYR A 111 2.99 1.36 9.81
N ALA A 112 3.17 1.71 11.07
CA ALA A 112 3.29 3.09 11.50
C ALA A 112 4.76 3.52 11.43
N LEU A 113 5.04 4.57 10.68
CA LEU A 113 6.39 5.10 10.57
C LEU A 113 6.77 5.79 11.88
N GLY A 114 7.91 5.41 12.46
CA GLY A 114 8.37 5.92 13.75
C GLY A 114 7.85 5.14 14.97
N ASP A 115 7.03 4.12 14.81
CA ASP A 115 6.49 3.29 15.89
C ASP A 115 7.51 2.18 16.23
N ALA A 116 8.33 2.42 17.24
CA ALA A 116 9.38 1.51 17.67
C ALA A 116 8.88 0.39 18.59
N ASP A 117 7.82 0.63 19.36
CA ASP A 117 7.30 -0.32 20.35
C ASP A 117 6.04 -1.07 19.86
N PHE A 118 5.57 -0.81 18.63
CA PHE A 118 4.42 -1.46 17.96
C PHE A 118 3.09 -1.24 18.67
N ASP A 119 2.93 -0.12 19.34
CA ASP A 119 1.66 0.22 19.97
C ASP A 119 0.65 0.92 19.02
N SER A 120 1.06 1.15 17.78
CA SER A 120 0.31 1.73 16.65
C SER A 120 0.19 3.25 16.70
N ASP A 121 0.94 3.92 17.54
CA ASP A 121 1.13 5.37 17.44
C ASP A 121 2.64 5.70 17.41
N THR A 122 2.95 6.96 17.16
CA THR A 122 4.32 7.46 17.17
C THR A 122 4.40 8.54 18.21
N ASP A 123 5.02 8.22 19.35
CA ASP A 123 5.08 9.12 20.49
C ASP A 123 6.52 9.28 21.04
N ILE A 124 6.62 9.89 22.22
CA ILE A 124 7.92 10.13 22.84
C ILE A 124 8.62 8.85 23.30
N ASN A 125 7.88 7.74 23.53
CA ASN A 125 8.48 6.48 23.95
C ASN A 125 9.26 5.87 22.78
N ASP A 126 8.76 6.01 21.55
CA ASP A 126 9.45 5.57 20.34
C ASP A 126 10.75 6.35 20.14
N VAL A 127 10.69 7.67 20.32
CA VAL A 127 11.89 8.52 20.26
C VAL A 127 12.94 8.06 21.28
N LEU A 128 12.52 7.67 22.48
CA LEU A 128 13.43 7.16 23.50
C LEU A 128 14.04 5.81 23.07
N ALA A 129 13.24 4.91 22.52
CA ALA A 129 13.72 3.63 22.00
C ALA A 129 14.77 3.83 20.88
N VAL A 130 14.51 4.75 19.95
CA VAL A 130 15.47 5.09 18.89
C VAL A 130 16.76 5.69 19.45
N VAL A 131 16.69 6.50 20.51
CA VAL A 131 17.88 7.02 21.19
C VAL A 131 18.69 5.88 21.82
N ASP A 132 18.04 4.87 22.42
CA ASP A 132 18.73 3.69 22.98
C ASP A 132 19.42 2.88 21.88
N PHE A 133 18.83 2.74 20.70
CA PHE A 133 19.45 2.12 19.52
C PHE A 133 20.69 2.90 19.06
N ILE A 134 20.61 4.24 18.97
CA ILE A 134 21.75 5.10 18.60
C ILE A 134 22.89 5.02 19.61
N LEU A 135 22.58 4.88 20.89
CA LEU A 135 23.56 4.75 21.96
C LEU A 135 24.12 3.34 22.12
N GLU A 136 23.67 2.39 21.30
CA GLU A 136 24.04 0.97 21.38
C GLU A 136 23.70 0.34 22.75
N GLU A 137 22.73 0.89 23.48
CA GLU A 137 22.20 0.32 24.72
C GLU A 137 21.19 -0.79 24.45
N ASP A 138 20.55 -0.76 23.28
CA ASP A 138 19.68 -1.81 22.73
C ASP A 138 19.96 -1.97 21.22
N PHE A 139 19.43 -3.04 20.61
CA PHE A 139 19.59 -3.32 19.19
C PHE A 139 18.24 -3.60 18.55
N PRO A 140 17.86 -2.85 17.51
CA PRO A 140 16.57 -3.04 16.87
C PRO A 140 16.50 -4.41 16.17
N THR A 141 15.33 -5.01 16.22
CA THR A 141 14.94 -6.09 15.32
C THR A 141 14.81 -5.56 13.88
N GLU A 142 14.67 -6.45 12.90
CA GLU A 142 14.47 -6.04 11.51
C GLU A 142 13.18 -5.23 11.31
N ASP A 143 12.12 -5.56 12.05
CA ASP A 143 10.84 -4.85 11.98
C ASP A 143 10.90 -3.48 12.68
N GLU A 144 11.54 -3.38 13.84
CA GLU A 144 11.82 -2.10 14.50
C GLU A 144 12.68 -1.21 13.62
N PHE A 145 13.76 -1.74 13.04
CA PHE A 145 14.64 -1.00 12.13
C PHE A 145 13.83 -0.37 11.00
N ARG A 146 12.95 -1.14 10.35
CA ARG A 146 12.11 -0.66 9.25
C ARG A 146 11.17 0.47 9.66
N ASN A 147 10.65 0.41 10.89
CA ASN A 147 9.74 1.42 11.40
C ASN A 147 10.45 2.72 11.76
N VAL A 148 11.66 2.64 12.28
CA VAL A 148 12.38 3.80 12.85
C VAL A 148 13.40 4.44 11.92
N ASP A 149 13.78 3.79 10.83
CA ASP A 149 14.51 4.40 9.72
C ASP A 149 13.53 5.25 8.89
N VAL A 150 13.20 6.42 9.44
CA VAL A 150 12.12 7.28 8.93
C VAL A 150 12.51 7.95 7.62
N ASN A 151 13.80 8.20 7.41
CA ASN A 151 14.33 8.82 6.19
C ASN A 151 14.74 7.80 5.12
N VAL A 152 14.66 6.50 5.43
CA VAL A 152 14.97 5.36 4.53
C VAL A 152 16.40 5.44 3.99
N ASP A 153 17.39 5.81 4.84
CA ASP A 153 18.81 5.87 4.46
C ASP A 153 19.61 4.63 4.88
N GLU A 154 18.93 3.62 5.44
CA GLU A 154 19.50 2.37 5.96
C GLU A 154 20.38 2.58 7.21
N GLU A 155 20.28 3.71 7.90
CA GLU A 155 20.98 4.02 9.14
C GLU A 155 20.00 4.60 10.17
N ILE A 156 19.98 4.06 11.40
CA ILE A 156 19.27 4.69 12.51
C ILE A 156 20.17 5.72 13.15
N ASN A 157 19.81 7.00 13.02
CA ASN A 157 20.64 8.10 13.53
C ASN A 157 19.77 9.31 13.97
N ILE A 158 20.42 10.41 14.30
CA ILE A 158 19.74 11.62 14.79
C ILE A 158 18.78 12.24 13.76
N ALA A 159 18.95 11.96 12.47
CA ALA A 159 18.03 12.48 11.44
C ALA A 159 16.66 11.84 11.60
N ASP A 160 16.58 10.54 11.90
CA ASP A 160 15.33 9.83 12.15
C ASP A 160 14.63 10.38 13.38
N VAL A 161 15.38 10.63 14.45
CA VAL A 161 14.84 11.26 15.67
C VAL A 161 14.20 12.62 15.36
N ILE A 162 14.83 13.43 14.51
CA ILE A 162 14.29 14.75 14.13
C ILE A 162 12.99 14.56 13.34
N MET A 163 12.95 13.63 12.40
CA MET A 163 11.75 13.35 11.60
C MET A 163 10.63 12.77 12.46
N MET A 164 10.92 11.88 13.40
CA MET A 164 9.93 11.38 14.36
C MET A 164 9.33 12.50 15.20
N VAL A 165 10.14 13.45 15.64
CA VAL A 165 9.64 14.62 16.37
C VAL A 165 8.71 15.47 15.50
N ASP A 166 9.01 15.62 14.21
CA ASP A 166 8.14 16.32 13.25
C ASP A 166 6.82 15.57 12.97
N ILE A 167 6.79 14.24 13.14
CA ILE A 167 5.57 13.43 13.06
C ILE A 167 4.68 13.66 14.30
N ILE A 168 5.28 13.77 15.48
CA ILE A 168 4.57 13.92 16.75
C ILE A 168 3.92 15.31 16.92
N TYR A 169 4.46 16.36 16.29
CA TYR A 169 4.06 17.77 16.46
C TYR A 169 3.51 18.42 15.20
#